data_6e7fb5cb80a4ceff13da7eff8ede1c56
#
_entry.id   6e7fb5cb80a4ceff13da7eff8ede1c56
#
_cell.length_a   1.000
_cell.length_b   1.000
_cell.length_c   1.000
_cell.angle_alpha   90.00
_cell.angle_beta   90.00
_cell.angle_gamma   90.00
#
_symmetry.space_group_name_H-M   'P 1'
#
loop_
_entity.id
_entity.type
_entity.pdbx_description
1 polymer ?
#
loop_
_entity_poly.entity_id
_entity_poly.type
_entity_poly.pdbx_seq_one_letter_code
_entity_poly.pdbx_strand_id
1 'polypeptide(L)'
;MTHSLLEERTAKYTDNENYAITPRNWGQQVWDKLLQPSHNIVLAICGHTGHPGDFEDSVAYRVDDNADGKKLHQMMFNVQVLGGGWEGNGGDGWLRILEFKPDGKTISVSTYSPLFGISDATKHLAHRTGKCDHFDILLE
;
A
#
# COMPACT_ATOMS: atom_id res chain seq x y z
N MET A 1 -6.44 -2.59 -8.45
CA MET A 1 -5.20 -3.07 -7.81
C MET A 1 -4.18 -3.38 -8.89
N THR A 2 -2.94 -2.98 -8.72
CA THR A 2 -1.82 -3.25 -9.63
C THR A 2 -0.65 -3.86 -8.84
N HIS A 3 0.31 -4.51 -9.52
CA HIS A 3 1.43 -5.15 -8.86
C HIS A 3 2.41 -4.10 -8.32
N SER A 4 2.90 -3.23 -9.19
CA SER A 4 3.82 -2.16 -8.84
C SER A 4 3.26 -0.81 -9.32
N LEU A 5 3.33 0.21 -8.47
CA LEU A 5 2.93 1.57 -8.78
C LEU A 5 3.83 2.58 -8.07
N LEU A 6 3.99 2.42 -6.76
CA LEU A 6 4.76 3.33 -5.92
C LEU A 6 6.02 2.64 -5.39
N GLU A 7 7.09 3.41 -5.25
CA GLU A 7 8.28 3.02 -4.50
C GLU A 7 8.00 3.11 -3.00
N GLU A 8 8.61 2.21 -2.25
CA GLU A 8 8.66 2.27 -0.79
C GLU A 8 9.29 3.59 -0.31
N ARG A 9 8.98 4.02 0.90
CA ARG A 9 9.53 5.21 1.58
C ARG A 9 9.22 6.54 0.89
N THR A 10 9.42 6.63 -0.42
CA THR A 10 9.37 7.89 -1.17
C THR A 10 8.00 8.21 -1.72
N ALA A 11 7.13 7.20 -1.87
CA ALA A 11 5.86 7.27 -2.58
C ALA A 11 5.97 7.86 -4.01
N LYS A 12 7.15 7.77 -4.63
CA LYS A 12 7.34 8.11 -6.05
C LYS A 12 6.74 6.99 -6.91
N TYR A 13 6.44 7.31 -8.16
CA TYR A 13 6.09 6.28 -9.13
C TYR A 13 7.33 5.48 -9.52
N THR A 14 7.17 4.16 -9.60
CA THR A 14 8.25 3.29 -10.10
C THR A 14 8.55 3.60 -11.56
N ASP A 15 9.83 3.64 -11.94
CA ASP A 15 10.27 4.00 -13.29
C ASP A 15 11.25 3.02 -13.95
N ASN A 16 11.97 2.23 -13.17
CA ASN A 16 13.00 1.34 -13.70
C ASN A 16 13.21 0.10 -12.83
N GLU A 17 12.23 -0.77 -12.77
CA GLU A 17 12.39 -2.06 -12.10
C GLU A 17 12.94 -3.11 -13.06
N ASN A 18 13.85 -3.93 -12.57
CA ASN A 18 14.56 -4.91 -13.40
C ASN A 18 13.75 -6.21 -13.56
N TYR A 19 12.72 -6.18 -14.41
CA TYR A 19 11.85 -7.30 -14.69
C TYR A 19 12.13 -7.92 -16.06
N ALA A 20 12.00 -9.26 -16.14
CA ALA A 20 12.12 -10.01 -17.39
C ALA A 20 10.90 -9.88 -18.32
N ILE A 21 9.78 -9.36 -17.84
CA ILE A 21 8.53 -9.23 -18.62
C ILE A 21 8.61 -8.01 -19.54
N THR A 22 8.35 -8.21 -20.84
CA THR A 22 8.29 -7.15 -21.84
C THR A 22 7.04 -7.32 -22.72
N PRO A 23 6.34 -6.24 -23.14
CA PRO A 23 6.56 -4.85 -22.74
C PRO A 23 6.15 -4.59 -21.28
N ARG A 24 6.83 -3.63 -20.64
CA ARG A 24 6.59 -3.24 -19.26
C ARG A 24 5.80 -1.94 -19.20
N ASN A 25 5.01 -1.78 -18.15
CA ASN A 25 4.44 -0.49 -17.78
C ASN A 25 4.83 -0.20 -16.33
N TRP A 26 5.63 0.84 -16.16
CA TRP A 26 6.07 1.33 -14.86
C TRP A 26 4.98 2.13 -14.17
N GLY A 27 5.12 2.37 -12.89
CA GLY A 27 4.18 3.14 -12.10
C GLY A 27 3.86 4.50 -12.70
N GLN A 28 4.86 5.23 -13.20
CA GLN A 28 4.65 6.49 -13.90
C GLN A 28 3.78 6.32 -15.14
N GLN A 29 4.00 5.27 -15.93
CA GLN A 29 3.18 5.02 -17.12
C GLN A 29 1.76 4.56 -16.77
N VAL A 30 1.60 3.81 -15.67
CA VAL A 30 0.27 3.45 -15.16
C VAL A 30 -0.49 4.69 -14.71
N TRP A 31 0.19 5.61 -14.03
CA TRP A 31 -0.38 6.90 -13.68
C TRP A 31 -0.82 7.67 -14.93
N ASP A 32 0.11 7.95 -15.85
CA ASP A 32 -0.13 8.81 -17.02
C ASP A 32 -1.19 8.27 -17.97
N LYS A 33 -1.24 6.94 -18.15
CA LYS A 33 -2.08 6.31 -19.18
C LYS A 33 -3.40 5.75 -18.66
N LEU A 34 -3.48 5.48 -17.36
CA LEU A 34 -4.65 4.82 -16.77
C LEU A 34 -5.25 5.61 -15.61
N LEU A 35 -4.48 5.92 -14.58
CA LEU A 35 -5.03 6.45 -13.34
C LEU A 35 -5.44 7.93 -13.49
N GLN A 36 -4.51 8.74 -13.94
CA GLN A 36 -4.72 10.18 -14.09
C GLN A 36 -5.87 10.52 -15.07
N PRO A 37 -6.03 9.88 -16.26
CA PRO A 37 -7.14 10.17 -17.14
C PRO A 37 -8.48 9.54 -16.74
N SER A 38 -8.51 8.68 -15.72
CA SER A 38 -9.73 7.98 -15.30
C SER A 38 -10.62 8.86 -14.43
N HIS A 39 -11.92 8.87 -14.74
CA HIS A 39 -12.94 9.66 -14.04
C HIS A 39 -13.55 8.97 -12.82
N ASN A 40 -13.40 7.64 -12.72
CA ASN A 40 -14.10 6.79 -11.76
C ASN A 40 -13.18 5.96 -10.87
N ILE A 41 -11.86 6.15 -10.95
CA ILE A 41 -10.91 5.52 -10.04
C ILE A 41 -10.62 6.48 -8.88
N VAL A 42 -10.95 6.06 -7.68
CA VAL A 42 -10.73 6.85 -6.45
C VAL A 42 -9.60 6.28 -5.57
N LEU A 43 -9.28 4.99 -5.73
CA LEU A 43 -8.26 4.31 -4.95
C LEU A 43 -7.46 3.34 -5.82
N ALA A 44 -6.14 3.44 -5.80
CA ALA A 44 -5.20 2.48 -6.37
C ALA A 44 -4.38 1.83 -5.24
N ILE A 45 -4.23 0.50 -5.30
CA ILE A 45 -3.48 -0.27 -4.31
C ILE A 45 -2.41 -1.06 -5.05
N CYS A 46 -1.19 -1.05 -4.51
CA CYS A 46 -0.06 -1.81 -5.03
C CYS A 46 0.78 -2.44 -3.91
N GLY A 47 1.75 -3.25 -4.31
CA GLY A 47 2.77 -3.85 -3.46
C GLY A 47 4.12 -3.81 -4.17
N HIS A 48 4.79 -4.95 -4.25
CA HIS A 48 6.02 -5.28 -4.94
C HIS A 48 7.29 -4.67 -4.33
N THR A 49 7.45 -3.35 -4.31
CA THR A 49 8.61 -2.71 -3.68
C THR A 49 8.52 -2.83 -2.16
N GLY A 50 9.64 -2.96 -1.48
CA GLY A 50 9.68 -3.11 -0.03
C GLY A 50 11.10 -3.02 0.49
N HIS A 51 11.25 -2.73 1.76
CA HIS A 51 12.53 -2.54 2.43
C HIS A 51 12.69 -3.52 3.60
N PRO A 52 13.86 -4.17 3.78
CA PRO A 52 14.06 -5.17 4.84
C PRO A 52 14.24 -4.58 6.24
N GLY A 53 14.41 -3.27 6.35
CA GLY A 53 14.66 -2.59 7.62
C GLY A 53 13.39 -2.38 8.43
N ASP A 54 12.81 -1.22 8.32
CA ASP A 54 11.67 -0.80 9.12
C ASP A 54 10.34 -0.98 8.38
N PHE A 55 9.27 -1.20 9.15
CA PHE A 55 7.92 -1.34 8.61
C PHE A 55 7.49 -0.12 7.80
N GLU A 56 7.79 1.08 8.29
CA GLU A 56 7.47 2.36 7.67
C GLU A 56 8.12 2.51 6.28
N ASP A 57 9.23 1.82 6.06
CA ASP A 57 9.93 1.77 4.78
C ASP A 57 9.31 0.80 3.77
N SER A 58 8.32 0.02 4.20
CA SER A 58 7.61 -0.96 3.37
C SER A 58 6.18 -0.54 3.05
N VAL A 59 5.83 0.72 3.34
CA VAL A 59 4.52 1.30 3.07
C VAL A 59 4.66 2.67 2.43
N ALA A 60 3.69 3.05 1.60
CA ALA A 60 3.61 4.39 1.04
C ALA A 60 2.15 4.79 0.83
N TYR A 61 1.89 6.07 0.94
CA TYR A 61 0.58 6.65 0.65
C TYR A 61 0.75 8.05 0.05
N ARG A 62 0.01 8.32 -1.02
CA ARG A 62 -0.04 9.63 -1.66
C ARG A 62 -1.42 9.91 -2.23
N VAL A 63 -1.70 11.16 -2.47
CA VAL A 63 -2.93 11.63 -3.10
C VAL A 63 -2.57 12.61 -4.20
N ASP A 64 -3.08 12.38 -5.39
CA ASP A 64 -2.92 13.26 -6.54
C ASP A 64 -4.27 13.57 -7.16
N ASP A 65 -4.34 14.65 -7.93
CA ASP A 65 -5.55 14.99 -8.66
C ASP A 65 -5.59 14.27 -10.03
N ASN A 66 -6.71 13.64 -10.33
CA ASN A 66 -6.94 13.10 -11.67
C ASN A 66 -7.25 14.23 -12.69
N ALA A 67 -7.53 13.88 -13.93
CA ALA A 67 -7.82 14.85 -15.00
C ALA A 67 -9.04 15.75 -14.73
N ASP A 68 -9.94 15.32 -13.86
CA ASP A 68 -11.13 16.09 -13.44
C ASP A 68 -10.89 16.94 -12.18
N GLY A 69 -9.67 16.91 -11.62
CA GLY A 69 -9.33 17.57 -10.36
C GLY A 69 -9.88 16.85 -9.12
N LYS A 70 -10.31 15.59 -9.24
CA LYS A 70 -10.75 14.76 -8.11
C LYS A 70 -9.58 14.02 -7.48
N LYS A 71 -9.63 13.83 -6.18
CA LYS A 71 -8.61 13.12 -5.44
C LYS A 71 -8.58 11.63 -5.80
N LEU A 72 -7.39 11.15 -6.19
CA LEU A 72 -7.09 9.74 -6.39
C LEU A 72 -6.07 9.32 -5.33
N HIS A 73 -6.52 8.46 -4.44
CA HIS A 73 -5.71 7.92 -3.35
C HIS A 73 -4.88 6.74 -3.85
N GLN A 74 -3.61 6.68 -3.46
CA GLN A 74 -2.70 5.63 -3.89
C GLN A 74 -1.98 5.08 -2.67
N MET A 75 -2.06 3.78 -2.48
CA MET A 75 -1.50 3.09 -1.32
C MET A 75 -0.63 1.91 -1.73
N MET A 76 0.58 1.88 -1.23
CA MET A 76 1.49 0.74 -1.32
C MET A 76 1.62 0.08 0.05
N PHE A 77 1.55 -1.25 0.07
CA PHE A 77 1.77 -2.06 1.25
C PHE A 77 2.47 -3.35 0.84
N ASN A 78 3.75 -3.49 1.24
CA ASN A 78 4.52 -4.69 1.00
C ASN A 78 5.56 -4.93 2.09
N VAL A 79 5.18 -5.63 3.12
CA VAL A 79 6.05 -5.99 4.25
C VAL A 79 6.73 -7.35 4.07
N GLN A 80 6.65 -7.95 2.89
CA GLN A 80 7.15 -9.31 2.62
C GLN A 80 8.64 -9.48 2.95
N VAL A 81 9.45 -8.44 2.73
CA VAL A 81 10.90 -8.48 2.98
C VAL A 81 11.29 -8.10 4.41
N LEU A 82 10.33 -7.65 5.21
CA LEU A 82 10.56 -7.33 6.61
C LEU A 82 10.97 -8.59 7.40
N GLY A 83 11.90 -8.46 8.33
CA GLY A 83 12.36 -9.58 9.14
C GLY A 83 13.23 -10.59 8.41
N GLY A 84 13.88 -10.22 7.29
CA GLY A 84 14.84 -11.05 6.56
C GLY A 84 14.37 -11.54 5.19
N GLY A 85 13.24 -11.05 4.69
CA GLY A 85 12.77 -11.36 3.34
C GLY A 85 12.48 -12.85 3.11
N TRP A 86 13.06 -13.43 2.04
CA TRP A 86 12.87 -14.84 1.66
C TRP A 86 13.37 -15.84 2.71
N GLU A 87 14.38 -15.48 3.49
CA GLU A 87 14.95 -16.29 4.56
C GLU A 87 14.38 -15.94 5.94
N GLY A 88 13.51 -14.95 6.00
CA GLY A 88 12.91 -14.42 7.21
C GLY A 88 11.53 -15.01 7.53
N ASN A 89 10.73 -14.22 8.22
CA ASN A 89 9.42 -14.63 8.74
C ASN A 89 8.24 -14.24 7.83
N GLY A 90 8.50 -13.81 6.60
CA GLY A 90 7.46 -13.41 5.66
C GLY A 90 6.69 -12.15 6.07
N GLY A 91 7.37 -11.23 6.76
CA GLY A 91 6.80 -9.95 7.18
C GLY A 91 5.87 -10.04 8.38
N ASP A 92 6.11 -10.97 9.30
CA ASP A 92 5.34 -11.15 10.54
C ASP A 92 3.82 -11.31 10.34
N GLY A 93 3.41 -11.72 9.15
CA GLY A 93 2.00 -11.90 8.82
C GLY A 93 1.18 -10.60 8.80
N TRP A 94 1.82 -9.43 8.71
CA TRP A 94 1.11 -8.15 8.64
C TRP A 94 0.24 -8.06 7.40
N LEU A 95 -0.98 -7.58 7.57
CA LEU A 95 -1.93 -7.27 6.52
C LEU A 95 -2.60 -5.91 6.76
N ARG A 96 -3.11 -5.32 5.68
CA ARG A 96 -3.85 -4.08 5.69
C ARG A 96 -5.35 -4.38 5.52
N ILE A 97 -6.16 -3.89 6.46
CA ILE A 97 -7.62 -4.01 6.43
C ILE A 97 -8.18 -2.68 5.94
N LEU A 98 -9.04 -2.74 4.94
CA LEU A 98 -9.78 -1.61 4.41
C LEU A 98 -11.27 -1.83 4.74
N GLU A 99 -11.79 -1.02 5.64
CA GLU A 99 -13.20 -1.06 6.02
C GLU A 99 -13.95 0.08 5.33
N PHE A 100 -14.79 -0.26 4.37
CA PHE A 100 -15.67 0.70 3.69
C PHE A 100 -16.84 1.04 4.60
N LYS A 101 -16.91 2.27 5.04
CA LYS A 101 -17.95 2.72 5.97
C LYS A 101 -19.31 2.88 5.29
N PRO A 102 -20.43 2.75 6.04
CA PRO A 102 -21.78 2.88 5.49
C PRO A 102 -22.11 4.28 4.93
N ASP A 103 -21.32 5.29 5.25
CA ASP A 103 -21.48 6.65 4.73
C ASP A 103 -21.15 6.77 3.23
N GLY A 104 -20.54 5.70 2.65
CA GLY A 104 -20.15 5.66 1.24
C GLY A 104 -18.97 6.59 0.87
N LYS A 105 -18.32 7.20 1.86
CA LYS A 105 -17.25 8.20 1.67
C LYS A 105 -15.98 7.89 2.43
N THR A 106 -16.06 7.12 3.50
CA THR A 106 -14.92 6.84 4.37
C THR A 106 -14.45 5.41 4.19
N ILE A 107 -13.13 5.25 4.03
CA ILE A 107 -12.45 3.96 4.11
C ILE A 107 -11.50 4.03 5.29
N SER A 108 -11.79 3.29 6.37
CA SER A 108 -10.86 3.16 7.49
C SER A 108 -9.79 2.13 7.15
N VAL A 109 -8.54 2.54 7.30
CA VAL A 109 -7.36 1.72 7.08
C VAL A 109 -6.79 1.30 8.43
N SER A 110 -6.56 0.01 8.62
CA SER A 110 -5.88 -0.51 9.81
C SER A 110 -4.87 -1.59 9.45
N THR A 111 -3.88 -1.78 10.32
CA THR A 111 -2.81 -2.78 10.13
C THR A 111 -2.85 -3.79 11.25
N TYR A 112 -2.95 -5.06 10.88
CA TYR A 112 -3.13 -6.17 11.80
C TYR A 112 -2.25 -7.36 11.41
N SER A 113 -1.72 -8.08 12.42
CA SER A 113 -1.03 -9.35 12.23
C SER A 113 -1.80 -10.49 12.90
N PRO A 114 -2.41 -11.40 12.14
CA PRO A 114 -3.01 -12.63 12.69
C PRO A 114 -1.98 -13.49 13.38
N LEU A 115 -0.72 -13.48 12.93
CA LEU A 115 0.36 -14.25 13.55
C LEU A 115 0.57 -13.84 15.01
N PHE A 116 0.62 -12.54 15.29
CA PHE A 116 0.69 -12.06 16.67
C PHE A 116 -0.64 -12.21 17.41
N GLY A 117 -1.75 -12.10 16.72
CA GLY A 117 -3.09 -12.17 17.31
C GLY A 117 -3.50 -13.55 17.84
N ILE A 118 -2.89 -14.64 17.34
CA ILE A 118 -3.27 -16.01 17.71
C ILE A 118 -2.79 -16.43 19.11
N SER A 119 -1.78 -15.79 19.66
CA SER A 119 -1.16 -16.15 20.94
C SER A 119 -1.43 -15.10 22.02
N ASP A 120 -1.81 -15.53 23.21
CA ASP A 120 -1.98 -14.65 24.37
C ASP A 120 -0.69 -13.90 24.74
N ALA A 121 0.46 -14.48 24.45
CA ALA A 121 1.76 -13.85 24.72
C ALA A 121 2.06 -12.68 23.76
N THR A 122 1.53 -12.71 22.54
CA THR A 122 1.86 -11.74 21.47
C THR A 122 0.67 -10.90 21.00
N LYS A 123 -0.56 -11.22 21.40
CA LYS A 123 -1.77 -10.51 20.90
C LYS A 123 -1.75 -8.99 21.13
N HIS A 124 -1.02 -8.53 22.14
CA HIS A 124 -0.85 -7.09 22.40
C HIS A 124 -0.02 -6.38 21.33
N LEU A 125 0.72 -7.12 20.51
CA LEU A 125 1.51 -6.62 19.36
C LEU A 125 0.75 -6.71 18.03
N ALA A 126 -0.44 -7.32 18.02
CA ALA A 126 -1.15 -7.64 16.78
C ALA A 126 -1.69 -6.44 16.00
N HIS A 127 -1.78 -5.27 16.62
CA HIS A 127 -2.26 -4.04 15.98
C HIS A 127 -1.16 -2.98 15.96
N ARG A 128 -0.96 -2.38 14.81
CA ARG A 128 -0.14 -1.18 14.68
C ARG A 128 -1.05 0.04 14.72
N THR A 129 -0.58 1.09 15.43
CA THR A 129 -1.35 2.32 15.67
C THR A 129 -0.63 3.59 15.21
N GLY A 130 0.49 3.44 14.47
CA GLY A 130 1.22 4.56 13.89
C GLY A 130 0.39 5.32 12.84
N LYS A 131 0.84 6.50 12.44
CA LYS A 131 0.13 7.35 11.46
C LYS A 131 0.01 6.69 10.07
N CYS A 132 0.97 5.84 9.70
CA CYS A 132 0.93 5.08 8.45
C CYS A 132 0.13 3.77 8.58
N ASP A 133 -0.29 3.42 9.79
CA ASP A 133 -0.90 2.12 10.11
C ASP A 133 -2.39 2.19 10.37
N HIS A 134 -2.87 3.34 10.86
CA HIS A 134 -4.27 3.55 11.20
C HIS A 134 -4.67 4.96 10.80
N PHE A 135 -5.50 5.09 9.76
CA PHE A 135 -5.98 6.36 9.22
C PHE A 135 -7.24 6.17 8.38
N ASP A 136 -7.94 7.27 8.12
CA ASP A 136 -9.10 7.29 7.24
C ASP A 136 -8.75 7.91 5.88
N ILE A 137 -9.28 7.30 4.83
CA ILE A 137 -9.32 7.86 3.47
C ILE A 137 -10.71 8.45 3.28
N LEU A 138 -10.78 9.74 2.96
CA LEU A 138 -12.03 10.41 2.64
C LEU A 138 -12.17 10.52 1.13
N LEU A 139 -13.20 9.86 0.58
CA LEU A 139 -13.55 9.92 -0.84
C LEU A 139 -14.42 11.16 -1.10
N GLU A 140 -14.06 11.93 -2.12
CA GLU A 140 -14.79 13.14 -2.56
C GLU A 140 -15.81 12.79 -3.66
#